data_51510c2f0e0ca4f1143a96fcdda0dc88
#
_entry.id   51510c2f0e0ca4f1143a96fcdda0dc88
#
_cell.length_a   1.000
_cell.length_b   1.000
_cell.length_c   1.000
_cell.angle_alpha   90.00
_cell.angle_beta   90.00
_cell.angle_gamma   90.00
#
_symmetry.space_group_name_H-M   'P 1'
#
loop_
_entity.id
_entity.type
_entity.pdbx_description
1 polymer ?
#
loop_
_entity_poly.entity_id
_entity_poly.type
_entity_poly.pdbx_seq_one_letter_code
_entity_poly.pdbx_strand_id
1 'polypeptide(L)'
;KRIDSQHKKGKMTARERLAKLFDEGSFTEMGQFIHHRCMNFNMQEKEIPGDGVVTGYGTVRGRLVFAYAEDFTVEGGSLGEMHAHKIAQMQEMALKMGAPVIGINDSGGARIQEGVDALSGFGRIFMNNTAASGVIPQIAVIMGPCAGGAVYSPALMDFVFMVKNTSDMFLTGPAVIKSVTAEEVTAEELGGAMTHSSISGVAHFACENEDDCIEKIKALLDFLPSNNMEEAPVVESDDDPNREDESLNSVIPDDSSMPYDMLDVIKSCVDDGNVFQVLENYALNIITCFARFDGQTVGIIANQPKFLAGCLDINASDKAARFIRFCDSFNIPV
;
A
#
# COMPACT_ATOMS: atom_id res chain seq x y z
N LYS A 1 -14.57 23.06 -10.28
CA LYS A 1 -13.24 23.75 -10.25
C LYS A 1 -12.19 22.97 -9.46
N ARG A 2 -12.44 22.50 -8.20
CA ARG A 2 -11.47 21.69 -7.43
C ARG A 2 -11.28 20.30 -8.05
N ILE A 3 -12.35 19.62 -8.43
CA ILE A 3 -12.33 18.34 -9.14
C ILE A 3 -11.59 18.48 -10.49
N ASP A 4 -11.90 19.49 -11.29
CA ASP A 4 -11.20 19.74 -12.57
C ASP A 4 -9.70 19.98 -12.37
N SER A 5 -9.33 20.60 -11.25
CA SER A 5 -7.91 20.80 -10.88
C SER A 5 -7.23 19.48 -10.52
N GLN A 6 -7.94 18.56 -9.87
CA GLN A 6 -7.46 17.21 -9.55
C GLN A 6 -7.21 16.42 -10.84
N HIS A 7 -8.19 16.38 -11.74
CA HIS A 7 -8.08 15.69 -13.02
C HIS A 7 -6.97 16.26 -13.91
N LYS A 8 -6.77 17.59 -13.92
CA LYS A 8 -5.67 18.21 -14.67
C LYS A 8 -4.28 17.79 -14.22
N LYS A 9 -4.16 17.31 -12.98
CA LYS A 9 -2.92 16.74 -12.42
C LYS A 9 -2.78 15.24 -12.71
N GLY A 10 -3.69 14.65 -13.49
CA GLY A 10 -3.71 13.22 -13.75
C GLY A 10 -4.20 12.36 -12.58
N LYS A 11 -4.93 12.97 -11.62
CA LYS A 11 -5.40 12.29 -10.41
C LYS A 11 -6.91 12.14 -10.39
N MET A 12 -7.41 11.02 -9.92
CA MET A 12 -8.82 10.78 -9.64
C MET A 12 -9.26 11.43 -8.32
N THR A 13 -10.57 11.60 -8.14
CA THR A 13 -11.16 11.94 -6.84
C THR A 13 -11.25 10.72 -5.93
N ALA A 14 -11.43 10.93 -4.64
CA ALA A 14 -11.62 9.84 -3.67
C ALA A 14 -12.74 8.87 -4.08
N ARG A 15 -13.87 9.39 -4.58
CA ARG A 15 -15.01 8.56 -5.00
C ARG A 15 -14.73 7.76 -6.27
N GLU A 16 -14.02 8.33 -7.24
CA GLU A 16 -13.62 7.63 -8.47
C GLU A 16 -12.64 6.49 -8.15
N ARG A 17 -11.70 6.70 -7.22
CA ARG A 17 -10.77 5.66 -6.76
C ARG A 17 -11.51 4.50 -6.10
N LEU A 18 -12.45 4.78 -5.20
CA LEU A 18 -13.26 3.75 -4.55
C LEU A 18 -14.18 3.02 -5.53
N ALA A 19 -14.79 3.75 -6.48
CA ALA A 19 -15.62 3.14 -7.52
C ALA A 19 -14.84 2.17 -8.44
N LYS A 20 -13.55 2.43 -8.66
CA LYS A 20 -12.68 1.52 -9.42
C LYS A 20 -12.14 0.37 -8.58
N LEU A 21 -11.95 0.58 -7.27
CA LEU A 21 -11.45 -0.43 -6.35
C LEU A 21 -12.49 -1.53 -6.12
N PHE A 22 -13.72 -1.14 -5.79
CA PHE A 22 -14.79 -2.06 -5.43
C PHE A 22 -15.52 -2.62 -6.64
N ASP A 23 -16.08 -3.81 -6.48
CA ASP A 23 -16.99 -4.42 -7.45
C ASP A 23 -18.21 -3.53 -7.66
N GLU A 24 -18.72 -3.50 -8.89
CA GLU A 24 -19.83 -2.63 -9.28
C GLU A 24 -21.05 -2.82 -8.35
N GLY A 25 -21.55 -1.71 -7.80
CA GLY A 25 -22.73 -1.70 -6.91
C GLY A 25 -22.50 -2.26 -5.51
N SER A 26 -21.31 -2.73 -5.16
CA SER A 26 -21.04 -3.32 -3.83
C SER A 26 -20.69 -2.30 -2.75
N PHE A 27 -20.22 -1.12 -3.13
CA PHE A 27 -19.73 -0.13 -2.17
C PHE A 27 -20.85 0.49 -1.35
N THR A 28 -20.73 0.39 -0.03
CA THR A 28 -21.60 1.04 0.95
C THR A 28 -20.83 2.11 1.71
N GLU A 29 -21.16 3.38 1.47
CA GLU A 29 -20.53 4.51 2.15
C GLU A 29 -21.01 4.63 3.59
N MET A 30 -20.09 4.84 4.53
CA MET A 30 -20.33 5.05 5.93
C MET A 30 -19.94 6.47 6.33
N GLY A 31 -20.71 7.07 7.25
CA GLY A 31 -20.38 8.41 7.76
C GLY A 31 -20.50 9.54 6.72
N GLN A 32 -21.31 9.39 5.68
CA GLN A 32 -21.48 10.36 4.59
C GLN A 32 -21.90 11.76 5.08
N PHE A 33 -22.68 11.83 6.14
CA PHE A 33 -23.24 13.08 6.70
C PHE A 33 -22.44 13.62 7.90
N ILE A 34 -21.28 13.03 8.17
CA ILE A 34 -20.42 13.52 9.25
C ILE A 34 -19.75 14.82 8.80
N HIS A 35 -19.74 15.82 9.69
CA HIS A 35 -19.08 17.11 9.54
C HIS A 35 -18.11 17.34 10.69
N HIS A 36 -17.14 18.23 10.48
CA HIS A 36 -16.26 18.67 11.56
C HIS A 36 -17.05 19.40 12.68
N ARG A 37 -16.46 19.45 13.87
CA ARG A 37 -17.05 20.11 15.06
C ARG A 37 -16.24 21.32 15.52
N CYS A 38 -15.22 21.71 14.74
CA CYS A 38 -14.31 22.79 15.09
C CYS A 38 -15.02 24.15 15.06
N MET A 39 -14.90 24.89 16.16
CA MET A 39 -15.42 26.25 16.31
C MET A 39 -14.32 27.31 16.24
N ASN A 40 -13.04 26.92 16.26
CA ASN A 40 -11.90 27.80 16.23
C ASN A 40 -11.68 28.38 14.82
N PHE A 41 -11.10 29.57 14.74
CA PHE A 41 -10.71 30.21 13.47
C PHE A 41 -11.84 30.33 12.45
N ASN A 42 -13.08 30.56 12.93
CA ASN A 42 -14.28 30.64 12.11
C ASN A 42 -14.60 29.38 11.28
N MET A 43 -14.12 28.23 11.74
CA MET A 43 -14.36 26.96 11.06
C MET A 43 -15.85 26.60 11.00
N GLN A 44 -16.68 27.04 11.99
CA GLN A 44 -18.14 26.84 11.99
C GLN A 44 -18.85 27.41 10.75
N GLU A 45 -18.20 28.32 10.03
CA GLU A 45 -18.74 28.92 8.79
C GLU A 45 -18.33 28.14 7.54
N LYS A 46 -17.46 27.15 7.68
CA LYS A 46 -16.96 26.34 6.56
C LYS A 46 -17.76 25.05 6.42
N GLU A 47 -18.26 24.80 5.24
CA GLU A 47 -18.77 23.48 4.88
C GLU A 47 -17.63 22.59 4.39
N ILE A 48 -17.40 21.47 5.10
CA ILE A 48 -16.40 20.45 4.76
C ILE A 48 -17.15 19.13 4.58
N PRO A 49 -17.65 18.83 3.37
CA PRO A 49 -18.47 17.65 3.13
C PRO A 49 -17.76 16.35 3.50
N GLY A 50 -18.43 15.51 4.30
CA GLY A 50 -17.91 14.24 4.77
C GLY A 50 -16.60 14.34 5.54
N ASP A 51 -16.28 15.55 6.02
CA ASP A 51 -15.02 15.94 6.67
C ASP A 51 -13.73 15.59 5.87
N GLY A 52 -13.84 15.62 4.53
CA GLY A 52 -12.70 15.45 3.63
C GLY A 52 -12.22 14.00 3.46
N VAL A 53 -13.00 13.00 3.88
CA VAL A 53 -12.69 11.59 3.65
C VAL A 53 -13.95 10.80 3.32
N VAL A 54 -13.85 9.90 2.35
CA VAL A 54 -14.90 8.93 2.00
C VAL A 54 -14.53 7.59 2.62
N THR A 55 -15.45 7.01 3.39
CA THR A 55 -15.21 5.77 4.14
C THR A 55 -16.34 4.78 3.88
N GLY A 56 -16.06 3.49 3.85
CA GLY A 56 -17.06 2.48 3.64
C GLY A 56 -16.47 1.08 3.43
N TYR A 57 -17.31 0.18 2.97
CA TYR A 57 -16.95 -1.19 2.67
C TYR A 57 -17.67 -1.68 1.42
N GLY A 58 -17.17 -2.75 0.85
CA GLY A 58 -17.75 -3.40 -0.32
C GLY A 58 -16.99 -4.69 -0.61
N THR A 59 -17.16 -5.23 -1.81
CA THR A 59 -16.38 -6.39 -2.24
C THR A 59 -15.34 -6.00 -3.28
N VAL A 60 -14.21 -6.68 -3.24
CA VAL A 60 -13.18 -6.67 -4.27
C VAL A 60 -13.01 -8.12 -4.73
N ARG A 61 -13.38 -8.39 -6.00
CA ARG A 61 -13.43 -9.76 -6.53
C ARG A 61 -14.24 -10.70 -5.62
N GLY A 62 -15.40 -10.22 -5.15
CA GLY A 62 -16.33 -10.96 -4.30
C GLY A 62 -15.96 -11.05 -2.81
N ARG A 63 -14.80 -10.55 -2.39
CA ARG A 63 -14.33 -10.61 -0.99
C ARG A 63 -14.53 -9.27 -0.28
N LEU A 64 -15.00 -9.33 0.97
CA LEU A 64 -15.24 -8.14 1.81
C LEU A 64 -13.93 -7.38 2.07
N VAL A 65 -13.97 -6.08 1.83
CA VAL A 65 -12.86 -5.15 2.09
C VAL A 65 -13.43 -3.86 2.68
N PHE A 66 -12.75 -3.30 3.67
CA PHE A 66 -13.02 -1.96 4.19
C PHE A 66 -12.03 -0.97 3.59
N ALA A 67 -12.50 0.24 3.28
CA ALA A 67 -11.60 1.26 2.74
C ALA A 67 -11.96 2.66 3.22
N TYR A 68 -10.95 3.51 3.22
CA TYR A 68 -11.11 4.96 3.29
C TYR A 68 -10.29 5.62 2.18
N ALA A 69 -10.77 6.76 1.69
CA ALA A 69 -10.05 7.57 0.70
C ALA A 69 -10.13 9.04 1.10
N GLU A 70 -9.00 9.65 1.35
CA GLU A 70 -8.90 11.08 1.64
C GLU A 70 -9.19 11.89 0.37
N ASP A 71 -9.99 12.93 0.50
CA ASP A 71 -10.44 13.77 -0.62
C ASP A 71 -9.67 15.10 -0.65
N PHE A 72 -8.63 15.15 -1.45
CA PHE A 72 -7.82 16.35 -1.62
C PHE A 72 -8.63 17.56 -2.13
N THR A 73 -9.76 17.33 -2.79
CA THR A 73 -10.65 18.40 -3.27
C THR A 73 -11.39 19.10 -2.14
N VAL A 74 -11.38 18.53 -0.93
CA VAL A 74 -12.03 19.03 0.28
C VAL A 74 -10.96 19.37 1.33
N GLU A 75 -10.69 20.64 1.55
CA GLU A 75 -9.68 21.18 2.49
C GLU A 75 -8.29 20.49 2.37
N GLY A 76 -7.90 20.09 1.14
CA GLY A 76 -6.63 19.42 0.87
C GLY A 76 -6.52 18.04 1.51
N GLY A 77 -7.62 17.36 1.77
CA GLY A 77 -7.65 16.07 2.45
C GLY A 77 -7.10 16.12 3.88
N SER A 78 -7.02 17.32 4.49
CA SER A 78 -6.43 17.48 5.82
C SER A 78 -7.25 16.79 6.90
N LEU A 79 -6.54 16.07 7.78
CA LEU A 79 -7.14 15.27 8.82
C LEU A 79 -7.54 16.15 10.03
N GLY A 80 -8.85 16.23 10.29
CA GLY A 80 -9.44 16.77 11.50
C GLY A 80 -9.95 15.66 12.43
N GLU A 81 -10.55 16.04 13.56
CA GLU A 81 -11.09 15.11 14.55
C GLU A 81 -12.09 14.11 13.95
N MET A 82 -13.10 14.61 13.24
CA MET A 82 -14.16 13.78 12.69
C MET A 82 -13.73 13.01 11.45
N HIS A 83 -12.79 13.55 10.67
CA HIS A 83 -12.09 12.85 9.61
C HIS A 83 -11.38 11.59 10.18
N ALA A 84 -10.57 11.77 11.21
CA ALA A 84 -9.89 10.68 11.89
C ALA A 84 -10.87 9.67 12.53
N HIS A 85 -11.98 10.15 13.11
CA HIS A 85 -13.00 9.29 13.67
C HIS A 85 -13.59 8.35 12.62
N LYS A 86 -13.86 8.84 11.41
CA LYS A 86 -14.37 8.02 10.29
C LYS A 86 -13.36 6.94 9.89
N ILE A 87 -12.07 7.29 9.74
CA ILE A 87 -11.00 6.33 9.42
C ILE A 87 -10.90 5.27 10.52
N ALA A 88 -10.78 5.69 11.78
CA ALA A 88 -10.66 4.79 12.91
C ALA A 88 -11.85 3.82 13.02
N GLN A 89 -13.07 4.30 12.74
CA GLN A 89 -14.26 3.46 12.71
C GLN A 89 -14.16 2.38 11.62
N MET A 90 -13.63 2.69 10.44
CA MET A 90 -13.42 1.69 9.38
C MET A 90 -12.38 0.64 9.79
N GLN A 91 -11.28 1.05 10.40
CA GLN A 91 -10.27 0.13 10.92
C GLN A 91 -10.85 -0.80 12.00
N GLU A 92 -11.62 -0.26 12.95
CA GLU A 92 -12.29 -1.03 14.00
C GLU A 92 -13.30 -2.03 13.45
N MET A 93 -14.07 -1.61 12.44
CA MET A 93 -15.03 -2.51 11.77
C MET A 93 -14.32 -3.60 10.98
N ALA A 94 -13.28 -3.26 10.23
CA ALA A 94 -12.47 -4.22 9.49
C ALA A 94 -11.89 -5.29 10.43
N LEU A 95 -11.32 -4.85 11.56
CA LEU A 95 -10.77 -5.74 12.58
C LEU A 95 -11.84 -6.67 13.18
N LYS A 96 -13.04 -6.15 13.49
CA LYS A 96 -14.15 -6.96 14.01
C LYS A 96 -14.70 -7.97 13.00
N MET A 97 -14.69 -7.61 11.72
CA MET A 97 -15.19 -8.47 10.64
C MET A 97 -14.13 -9.44 10.12
N GLY A 98 -12.87 -9.27 10.53
CA GLY A 98 -11.76 -10.07 10.00
C GLY A 98 -11.56 -9.86 8.50
N ALA A 99 -11.60 -8.61 8.04
CA ALA A 99 -11.48 -8.26 6.63
C ALA A 99 -10.35 -7.26 6.40
N PRO A 100 -9.70 -7.26 5.21
CA PRO A 100 -8.65 -6.32 4.89
C PRO A 100 -9.12 -4.86 4.96
N VAL A 101 -8.19 -3.95 5.29
CA VAL A 101 -8.42 -2.50 5.26
C VAL A 101 -7.45 -1.84 4.27
N ILE A 102 -8.01 -0.98 3.41
CA ILE A 102 -7.26 -0.21 2.40
C ILE A 102 -7.41 1.28 2.71
N GLY A 103 -6.28 1.96 2.89
CA GLY A 103 -6.23 3.41 3.08
C GLY A 103 -5.66 4.13 1.86
N ILE A 104 -6.49 4.90 1.15
CA ILE A 104 -6.06 5.73 0.03
C ILE A 104 -5.77 7.13 0.54
N ASN A 105 -4.48 7.49 0.54
CA ASN A 105 -3.96 8.71 1.13
C ASN A 105 -3.73 9.78 0.05
N ASP A 106 -4.31 10.95 0.24
CA ASP A 106 -4.14 12.14 -0.59
C ASP A 106 -4.40 13.37 0.30
N SER A 107 -3.41 13.71 1.16
CA SER A 107 -3.60 14.60 2.31
C SER A 107 -2.42 15.52 2.57
N GLY A 108 -2.73 16.76 2.87
CA GLY A 108 -1.75 17.74 3.36
C GLY A 108 -1.33 17.54 4.82
N GLY A 109 -1.81 16.49 5.51
CA GLY A 109 -1.51 16.21 6.92
C GLY A 109 -2.57 16.73 7.89
N ALA A 110 -2.17 17.11 9.11
CA ALA A 110 -3.09 17.58 10.15
C ALA A 110 -3.79 18.88 9.77
N ARG A 111 -5.08 18.96 10.03
CA ARG A 111 -5.87 20.22 9.93
C ARG A 111 -5.47 21.15 11.06
N ILE A 112 -4.64 22.16 10.76
CA ILE A 112 -4.00 23.05 11.73
C ILE A 112 -5.01 23.75 12.63
N GLN A 113 -6.18 24.11 12.10
CA GLN A 113 -7.24 24.81 12.83
C GLN A 113 -7.83 23.99 13.99
N GLU A 114 -7.72 22.67 13.91
CA GLU A 114 -8.21 21.75 14.95
C GLU A 114 -7.14 21.40 16.00
N GLY A 115 -5.88 21.75 15.74
CA GLY A 115 -4.81 21.64 16.73
C GLY A 115 -4.67 20.24 17.33
N VAL A 116 -4.78 20.15 18.65
CA VAL A 116 -4.60 18.90 19.41
C VAL A 116 -5.64 17.84 19.08
N ASP A 117 -6.86 18.23 18.70
CA ASP A 117 -7.92 17.27 18.35
C ASP A 117 -7.57 16.49 17.08
N ALA A 118 -6.95 17.15 16.09
CA ALA A 118 -6.42 16.46 14.90
C ALA A 118 -5.28 15.49 15.27
N LEU A 119 -4.38 15.89 16.17
CA LEU A 119 -3.28 15.01 16.63
C LEU A 119 -3.80 13.81 17.42
N SER A 120 -4.80 14.00 18.28
CA SER A 120 -5.49 12.92 18.99
C SER A 120 -6.14 11.94 18.01
N GLY A 121 -6.72 12.46 16.91
CA GLY A 121 -7.27 11.64 15.83
C GLY A 121 -6.23 10.73 15.18
N PHE A 122 -5.04 11.24 14.85
CA PHE A 122 -3.93 10.43 14.36
C PHE A 122 -3.55 9.33 15.36
N GLY A 123 -3.45 9.67 16.66
CA GLY A 123 -3.14 8.70 17.71
C GLY A 123 -4.09 7.51 17.72
N ARG A 124 -5.40 7.72 17.51
CA ARG A 124 -6.39 6.65 17.43
C ARG A 124 -6.19 5.77 16.19
N ILE A 125 -5.89 6.37 15.03
CA ILE A 125 -5.59 5.63 13.80
C ILE A 125 -4.35 4.74 14.01
N PHE A 126 -3.26 5.27 14.61
CA PHE A 126 -2.04 4.51 14.87
C PHE A 126 -2.26 3.35 15.85
N MET A 127 -3.06 3.58 16.89
CA MET A 127 -3.46 2.53 17.82
C MET A 127 -4.19 1.39 17.09
N ASN A 128 -5.10 1.72 16.19
CA ASN A 128 -5.82 0.73 15.40
C ASN A 128 -4.91 0.00 14.40
N ASN A 129 -3.95 0.69 13.76
CA ASN A 129 -2.96 0.03 12.91
C ASN A 129 -2.16 -1.02 13.70
N THR A 130 -1.72 -0.70 14.92
CA THR A 130 -0.97 -1.64 15.75
C THR A 130 -1.84 -2.81 16.23
N ALA A 131 -3.10 -2.56 16.58
CA ALA A 131 -4.04 -3.62 16.97
C ALA A 131 -4.39 -4.57 15.80
N ALA A 132 -4.41 -4.06 14.57
CA ALA A 132 -4.71 -4.82 13.36
C ALA A 132 -3.49 -5.56 12.78
N SER A 133 -2.28 -5.18 13.19
CA SER A 133 -1.02 -5.77 12.70
C SER A 133 -0.97 -7.28 12.95
N GLY A 134 -0.79 -8.05 11.87
CA GLY A 134 -0.79 -9.52 11.91
C GLY A 134 -2.17 -10.15 12.17
N VAL A 135 -3.25 -9.37 12.17
CA VAL A 135 -4.63 -9.86 12.34
C VAL A 135 -5.42 -9.77 11.05
N ILE A 136 -5.39 -8.62 10.40
CA ILE A 136 -5.98 -8.38 9.08
C ILE A 136 -4.95 -7.71 8.17
N PRO A 137 -4.94 -7.98 6.85
CA PRO A 137 -4.09 -7.27 5.91
C PRO A 137 -4.41 -5.77 5.88
N GLN A 138 -3.37 -4.95 5.97
CA GLN A 138 -3.45 -3.49 5.94
C GLN A 138 -2.68 -2.96 4.73
N ILE A 139 -3.36 -2.27 3.82
CA ILE A 139 -2.79 -1.78 2.56
C ILE A 139 -2.90 -0.25 2.53
N ALA A 140 -1.76 0.43 2.51
CA ALA A 140 -1.67 1.87 2.29
C ALA A 140 -1.43 2.16 0.81
N VAL A 141 -2.15 3.15 0.29
CA VAL A 141 -2.07 3.59 -1.10
C VAL A 141 -1.87 5.10 -1.12
N ILE A 142 -0.73 5.55 -1.62
CA ILE A 142 -0.42 6.96 -1.71
C ILE A 142 -0.70 7.43 -3.15
N MET A 143 -1.76 8.21 -3.30
CA MET A 143 -2.23 8.72 -4.60
C MET A 143 -2.19 10.25 -4.68
N GLY A 144 -1.38 10.87 -3.85
CA GLY A 144 -1.17 12.30 -3.80
C GLY A 144 -0.19 12.67 -2.71
N PRO A 145 -0.15 13.92 -2.25
CA PRO A 145 0.64 14.30 -1.10
C PRO A 145 0.25 13.47 0.13
N CYS A 146 1.25 13.03 0.87
CA CYS A 146 1.10 12.42 2.19
C CYS A 146 2.19 13.00 3.09
N ALA A 147 1.86 14.04 3.85
CA ALA A 147 2.84 14.85 4.54
C ALA A 147 2.62 14.90 6.06
N GLY A 148 3.71 15.09 6.79
CA GLY A 148 3.67 15.23 8.24
C GLY A 148 3.14 13.98 8.97
N GLY A 149 2.18 14.15 9.86
CA GLY A 149 1.58 13.04 10.62
C GLY A 149 0.89 11.97 9.76
N ALA A 150 0.48 12.32 8.54
CA ALA A 150 -0.19 11.40 7.63
C ALA A 150 0.70 10.21 7.17
N VAL A 151 2.03 10.34 7.23
CA VAL A 151 2.95 9.29 6.78
C VAL A 151 3.08 8.13 7.75
N TYR A 152 2.75 8.33 9.03
CA TYR A 152 2.97 7.29 10.05
C TYR A 152 2.04 6.08 9.88
N SER A 153 0.75 6.32 9.62
CA SER A 153 -0.21 5.23 9.41
C SER A 153 0.19 4.34 8.22
N PRO A 154 0.51 4.88 7.02
CA PRO A 154 1.05 4.07 5.93
C PRO A 154 2.28 3.25 6.28
N ALA A 155 3.22 3.84 7.02
CA ALA A 155 4.45 3.15 7.41
C ALA A 155 4.22 2.00 8.42
N LEU A 156 3.10 2.03 9.17
CA LEU A 156 2.68 0.96 10.09
C LEU A 156 1.91 -0.16 9.40
N MET A 157 1.45 0.04 8.15
CA MET A 157 0.69 -0.96 7.40
C MET A 157 1.61 -2.01 6.76
N ASP A 158 1.02 -3.12 6.30
CA ASP A 158 1.75 -4.25 5.74
C ASP A 158 2.35 -3.95 4.37
N PHE A 159 1.56 -3.31 3.49
CA PHE A 159 1.98 -2.95 2.14
C PHE A 159 1.73 -1.47 1.86
N VAL A 160 2.67 -0.84 1.15
CA VAL A 160 2.59 0.55 0.72
C VAL A 160 2.72 0.62 -0.79
N PHE A 161 1.70 1.16 -1.45
CA PHE A 161 1.67 1.46 -2.87
C PHE A 161 1.86 2.95 -3.09
N MET A 162 2.66 3.36 -4.05
CA MET A 162 2.84 4.76 -4.43
C MET A 162 2.70 4.93 -5.94
N VAL A 163 2.05 6.01 -6.38
CA VAL A 163 1.91 6.35 -7.79
C VAL A 163 3.02 7.30 -8.21
N LYS A 164 3.77 6.96 -9.24
CA LYS A 164 4.88 7.77 -9.77
C LYS A 164 4.40 9.16 -10.18
N ASN A 165 5.23 10.17 -9.95
CA ASN A 165 5.04 11.57 -10.37
C ASN A 165 3.84 12.30 -9.76
N THR A 166 2.94 11.64 -9.04
CA THR A 166 1.74 12.26 -8.46
C THR A 166 1.63 12.08 -6.96
N SER A 167 2.43 11.20 -6.37
CA SER A 167 2.42 10.94 -4.93
C SER A 167 3.77 11.26 -4.28
N ASP A 168 3.68 11.86 -3.10
CA ASP A 168 4.82 12.19 -2.26
C ASP A 168 4.56 11.74 -0.83
N MET A 169 5.58 11.22 -0.16
CA MET A 169 5.51 10.80 1.23
C MET A 169 6.72 11.30 2.01
N PHE A 170 6.54 12.28 2.91
CA PHE A 170 7.62 12.85 3.72
C PHE A 170 7.10 13.47 5.03
N LEU A 171 7.95 13.49 6.07
CA LEU A 171 7.64 14.13 7.35
C LEU A 171 7.59 15.65 7.22
N THR A 172 8.59 16.22 6.55
CA THR A 172 8.70 17.67 6.30
C THR A 172 8.98 17.90 4.83
N GLY A 173 8.25 18.83 4.23
CA GLY A 173 8.38 19.13 2.81
C GLY A 173 9.65 19.92 2.44
N PRO A 174 9.95 20.06 1.13
CA PRO A 174 11.16 20.71 0.62
C PRO A 174 11.38 22.13 1.15
N ALA A 175 10.30 22.92 1.34
CA ALA A 175 10.39 24.28 1.84
C ALA A 175 10.93 24.36 3.29
N VAL A 176 10.55 23.40 4.14
CA VAL A 176 11.04 23.31 5.52
C VAL A 176 12.51 22.87 5.53
N ILE A 177 12.88 21.89 4.73
CA ILE A 177 14.27 21.43 4.58
C ILE A 177 15.15 22.60 4.15
N LYS A 178 14.77 23.32 3.10
CA LYS A 178 15.50 24.50 2.63
C LYS A 178 15.67 25.56 3.72
N SER A 179 14.65 25.79 4.57
CA SER A 179 14.73 26.78 5.64
C SER A 179 15.63 26.37 6.81
N VAL A 180 15.78 25.06 7.07
CA VAL A 180 16.52 24.53 8.24
C VAL A 180 17.94 24.13 7.87
N THR A 181 18.13 23.43 6.75
CA THR A 181 19.43 22.87 6.32
C THR A 181 20.06 23.62 5.14
N ALA A 182 19.31 24.53 4.51
CA ALA A 182 19.69 25.23 3.27
C ALA A 182 19.86 24.29 2.05
N GLU A 183 19.42 23.03 2.14
CA GLU A 183 19.43 22.09 1.04
C GLU A 183 18.24 22.34 0.09
N GLU A 184 18.48 22.29 -1.20
CA GLU A 184 17.44 22.36 -2.22
C GLU A 184 17.16 20.94 -2.74
N VAL A 185 15.96 20.44 -2.48
CA VAL A 185 15.47 19.14 -2.93
C VAL A 185 14.07 19.32 -3.54
N THR A 186 13.75 18.53 -4.55
CA THR A 186 12.39 18.43 -5.08
C THR A 186 11.54 17.48 -4.22
N ALA A 187 10.21 17.56 -4.31
CA ALA A 187 9.32 16.63 -3.62
C ALA A 187 9.56 15.18 -4.08
N GLU A 188 9.79 14.95 -5.38
CA GLU A 188 10.07 13.63 -5.95
C GLU A 188 11.40 13.04 -5.41
N GLU A 189 12.47 13.84 -5.35
CA GLU A 189 13.76 13.39 -4.80
C GLU A 189 13.67 13.11 -3.30
N LEU A 190 12.87 13.89 -2.57
CA LEU A 190 12.72 13.74 -1.12
C LEU A 190 11.86 12.54 -0.73
N GLY A 191 10.74 12.34 -1.42
CA GLY A 191 9.73 11.36 -1.01
C GLY A 191 8.83 10.86 -2.11
N GLY A 192 9.29 10.88 -3.37
CA GLY A 192 8.55 10.31 -4.49
C GLY A 192 8.51 8.79 -4.48
N ALA A 193 7.68 8.21 -5.33
CA ALA A 193 7.44 6.77 -5.40
C ALA A 193 8.74 5.97 -5.60
N MET A 194 9.63 6.42 -6.48
CA MET A 194 10.89 5.71 -6.75
C MET A 194 11.89 5.85 -5.61
N THR A 195 11.94 7.01 -4.93
CA THR A 195 12.78 7.20 -3.74
C THR A 195 12.41 6.20 -2.64
N HIS A 196 11.11 6.04 -2.37
CA HIS A 196 10.64 5.10 -1.35
C HIS A 196 10.66 3.64 -1.82
N SER A 197 10.57 3.38 -3.10
CA SER A 197 10.60 2.02 -3.64
C SER A 197 12.02 1.47 -3.82
N SER A 198 13.04 2.33 -4.08
CA SER A 198 14.40 1.84 -4.40
C SER A 198 15.45 2.21 -3.34
N ILE A 199 15.25 3.29 -2.57
CA ILE A 199 16.25 3.77 -1.61
C ILE A 199 15.84 3.45 -0.17
N SER A 200 14.64 3.86 0.26
CA SER A 200 14.22 3.65 1.65
C SER A 200 13.56 2.29 1.91
N GLY A 201 13.05 1.61 0.87
CA GLY A 201 12.31 0.36 1.00
C GLY A 201 10.96 0.49 1.71
N VAL A 202 10.43 1.70 1.88
CA VAL A 202 9.12 1.93 2.52
C VAL A 202 7.99 1.59 1.56
N ALA A 203 8.08 2.00 0.28
CA ALA A 203 7.10 1.66 -0.74
C ALA A 203 7.38 0.28 -1.33
N HIS A 204 6.43 -0.64 -1.16
CA HIS A 204 6.50 -1.99 -1.71
C HIS A 204 6.31 -2.00 -3.22
N PHE A 205 5.49 -1.06 -3.72
CA PHE A 205 5.11 -0.98 -5.13
C PHE A 205 5.15 0.46 -5.62
N ALA A 206 5.86 0.72 -6.72
CA ALA A 206 5.82 1.96 -7.48
C ALA A 206 4.99 1.74 -8.74
N CYS A 207 3.82 2.38 -8.82
CA CYS A 207 2.83 2.19 -9.86
C CYS A 207 2.91 3.31 -10.90
N GLU A 208 2.65 2.99 -12.17
CA GLU A 208 2.77 3.96 -13.27
C GLU A 208 1.68 5.04 -13.21
N ASN A 209 0.48 4.65 -12.77
CA ASN A 209 -0.69 5.53 -12.61
C ASN A 209 -1.67 4.92 -11.61
N GLU A 210 -2.76 5.65 -11.31
CA GLU A 210 -3.75 5.21 -10.34
C GLU A 210 -4.52 3.93 -10.78
N ASP A 211 -4.72 3.72 -12.08
CA ASP A 211 -5.37 2.51 -12.60
C ASP A 211 -4.47 1.27 -12.43
N ASP A 212 -3.19 1.36 -12.79
CA ASP A 212 -2.19 0.32 -12.56
C ASP A 212 -2.09 -0.02 -11.06
N CYS A 213 -2.14 1.00 -10.22
CA CYS A 213 -2.10 0.84 -8.77
C CYS A 213 -3.31 0.04 -8.25
N ILE A 214 -4.51 0.38 -8.68
CA ILE A 214 -5.74 -0.31 -8.27
C ILE A 214 -5.74 -1.77 -8.72
N GLU A 215 -5.32 -2.05 -9.95
CA GLU A 215 -5.24 -3.44 -10.45
C GLU A 215 -4.17 -4.26 -9.70
N LYS A 216 -3.02 -3.67 -9.35
CA LYS A 216 -2.01 -4.33 -8.52
C LYS A 216 -2.51 -4.60 -7.09
N ILE A 217 -3.31 -3.70 -6.50
CA ILE A 217 -3.96 -3.94 -5.20
C ILE A 217 -4.90 -5.14 -5.27
N LYS A 218 -5.75 -5.21 -6.31
CA LYS A 218 -6.66 -6.34 -6.52
C LYS A 218 -5.89 -7.64 -6.71
N ALA A 219 -4.79 -7.59 -7.49
CA ALA A 219 -3.92 -8.75 -7.70
C ALA A 219 -3.24 -9.21 -6.39
N LEU A 220 -2.77 -8.27 -5.55
CA LEU A 220 -2.23 -8.60 -4.23
C LEU A 220 -3.27 -9.32 -3.36
N LEU A 221 -4.50 -8.79 -3.32
CA LEU A 221 -5.58 -9.38 -2.52
C LEU A 221 -5.88 -10.84 -2.92
N ASP A 222 -5.66 -11.24 -4.17
CA ASP A 222 -5.86 -12.62 -4.61
C ASP A 222 -4.86 -13.60 -3.98
N PHE A 223 -3.70 -13.12 -3.51
CA PHE A 223 -2.71 -13.94 -2.82
C PHE A 223 -2.90 -13.96 -1.30
N LEU A 224 -3.70 -13.04 -0.73
CA LEU A 224 -3.79 -12.85 0.71
C LEU A 224 -5.08 -13.45 1.29
N PRO A 225 -5.03 -14.05 2.49
CA PRO A 225 -6.25 -14.38 3.23
C PRO A 225 -6.96 -13.10 3.68
N SER A 226 -8.22 -13.20 4.11
CA SER A 226 -8.96 -12.07 4.66
C SER A 226 -8.45 -11.66 6.05
N ASN A 227 -7.95 -12.62 6.82
CA ASN A 227 -7.42 -12.43 8.17
C ASN A 227 -6.51 -13.60 8.56
N ASN A 228 -5.89 -13.54 9.71
CA ASN A 228 -4.94 -14.54 10.20
C ASN A 228 -5.57 -15.87 10.66
N MET A 229 -6.89 -15.99 10.62
CA MET A 229 -7.63 -17.22 10.95
C MET A 229 -8.09 -17.98 9.70
N GLU A 230 -7.89 -17.39 8.52
CA GLU A 230 -8.25 -17.96 7.23
C GLU A 230 -6.99 -18.30 6.41
N GLU A 231 -7.17 -19.16 5.43
CA GLU A 231 -6.13 -19.47 4.45
C GLU A 231 -6.25 -18.55 3.23
N ALA A 232 -5.17 -18.39 2.49
CA ALA A 232 -5.19 -17.66 1.23
C ALA A 232 -6.11 -18.37 0.21
N PRO A 233 -6.76 -17.62 -0.71
CA PRO A 233 -7.62 -18.22 -1.72
C PRO A 233 -6.85 -19.22 -2.59
N VAL A 234 -7.43 -20.39 -2.78
CA VAL A 234 -6.94 -21.39 -3.75
C VAL A 234 -7.57 -21.09 -5.10
N VAL A 235 -6.76 -21.07 -6.15
CA VAL A 235 -7.19 -20.84 -7.53
C VAL A 235 -7.02 -22.13 -8.31
N GLU A 236 -8.03 -22.54 -9.09
CA GLU A 236 -7.87 -23.69 -9.99
C GLU A 236 -6.76 -23.37 -10.99
N SER A 237 -5.82 -24.32 -11.14
CA SER A 237 -4.70 -24.24 -12.09
C SER A 237 -4.77 -25.42 -13.05
N ASP A 238 -4.59 -25.14 -14.33
CA ASP A 238 -4.45 -26.16 -15.38
C ASP A 238 -2.96 -26.55 -15.56
N ASP A 239 -2.03 -25.94 -14.81
CA ASP A 239 -0.61 -26.26 -14.86
C ASP A 239 -0.36 -27.59 -14.12
N ASP A 240 0.22 -28.58 -14.83
CA ASP A 240 0.51 -29.89 -14.24
C ASP A 240 1.60 -29.77 -13.15
N PRO A 241 1.29 -30.03 -11.87
CA PRO A 241 2.28 -29.94 -10.79
C PRO A 241 3.44 -30.91 -10.93
N ASN A 242 3.32 -31.94 -11.82
CA ASN A 242 4.37 -32.91 -12.10
C ASN A 242 5.13 -32.62 -13.41
N ARG A 243 4.87 -31.48 -14.06
CA ARG A 243 5.58 -31.11 -15.29
C ARG A 243 7.07 -30.96 -15.06
N GLU A 244 7.85 -31.30 -16.04
CA GLU A 244 9.29 -31.08 -16.10
C GLU A 244 9.55 -29.88 -17.05
N ASP A 245 10.35 -28.90 -16.61
CA ASP A 245 10.75 -27.77 -17.45
C ASP A 245 12.22 -27.97 -17.88
N GLU A 246 12.42 -28.30 -19.16
CA GLU A 246 13.76 -28.52 -19.72
C GLU A 246 14.64 -27.26 -19.69
N SER A 247 14.05 -26.05 -19.59
CA SER A 247 14.82 -24.79 -19.48
C SER A 247 15.70 -24.77 -18.25
N LEU A 248 15.33 -25.45 -17.17
CA LEU A 248 16.10 -25.56 -15.94
C LEU A 248 17.45 -26.27 -16.15
N ASN A 249 17.62 -27.09 -17.18
CA ASN A 249 18.90 -27.71 -17.50
C ASN A 249 19.96 -26.71 -18.02
N SER A 250 19.54 -25.54 -18.48
CA SER A 250 20.43 -24.55 -19.09
C SER A 250 20.36 -23.15 -18.45
N VAL A 251 19.45 -22.94 -17.47
CA VAL A 251 19.25 -21.63 -16.83
C VAL A 251 20.48 -21.19 -16.01
N ILE A 252 21.20 -22.14 -15.43
CA ILE A 252 22.46 -21.88 -14.74
C ILE A 252 23.60 -22.08 -15.73
N PRO A 253 24.43 -21.05 -15.99
CA PRO A 253 25.57 -21.16 -16.90
C PRO A 253 26.61 -22.18 -16.41
N ASP A 254 27.25 -22.89 -17.34
CA ASP A 254 28.37 -23.79 -17.03
C ASP A 254 29.59 -23.05 -16.47
N ASP A 255 29.76 -21.79 -16.88
CA ASP A 255 30.79 -20.90 -16.35
C ASP A 255 30.33 -20.26 -15.04
N SER A 256 30.93 -20.65 -13.93
CA SER A 256 30.62 -20.17 -12.59
C SER A 256 30.82 -18.66 -12.38
N SER A 257 31.51 -17.98 -13.31
CA SER A 257 31.68 -16.51 -13.29
C SER A 257 30.49 -15.76 -13.91
N MET A 258 29.62 -16.46 -14.62
CA MET A 258 28.44 -15.88 -15.28
C MET A 258 27.24 -15.84 -14.32
N PRO A 259 26.66 -14.67 -14.05
CA PRO A 259 25.46 -14.58 -13.25
C PRO A 259 24.23 -15.06 -14.03
N TYR A 260 23.22 -15.57 -13.32
CA TYR A 260 21.91 -15.90 -13.87
C TYR A 260 20.79 -15.16 -13.16
N ASP A 261 19.62 -15.13 -13.78
CA ASP A 261 18.44 -14.51 -13.18
C ASP A 261 17.65 -15.58 -12.41
N MET A 262 17.59 -15.43 -11.10
CA MET A 262 16.80 -16.35 -10.26
C MET A 262 15.29 -16.29 -10.57
N LEU A 263 14.79 -15.17 -11.13
CA LEU A 263 13.38 -15.08 -11.54
C LEU A 263 13.04 -16.07 -12.64
N ASP A 264 13.98 -16.40 -13.54
CA ASP A 264 13.74 -17.39 -14.58
C ASP A 264 13.56 -18.80 -13.96
N VAL A 265 14.34 -19.13 -12.93
CA VAL A 265 14.17 -20.37 -12.16
C VAL A 265 12.81 -20.39 -11.46
N ILE A 266 12.45 -19.32 -10.76
CA ILE A 266 11.17 -19.24 -10.04
C ILE A 266 10.00 -19.41 -11.02
N LYS A 267 10.01 -18.68 -12.14
CA LYS A 267 8.95 -18.75 -13.16
C LYS A 267 8.79 -20.15 -13.77
N SER A 268 9.89 -20.88 -13.94
CA SER A 268 9.84 -22.25 -14.44
C SER A 268 9.23 -23.25 -13.45
N CYS A 269 9.20 -22.90 -12.15
CA CYS A 269 8.70 -23.78 -11.09
C CYS A 269 7.26 -23.52 -10.67
N VAL A 270 6.79 -22.27 -10.76
CA VAL A 270 5.47 -21.86 -10.24
C VAL A 270 4.38 -21.99 -11.31
N ASP A 271 3.13 -22.04 -10.87
CA ASP A 271 1.97 -22.15 -11.77
C ASP A 271 1.96 -21.02 -12.79
N ASP A 272 1.82 -21.37 -14.07
CA ASP A 272 1.77 -20.45 -15.23
C ASP A 272 2.93 -19.45 -15.31
N GLY A 273 4.01 -19.65 -14.56
CA GLY A 273 5.10 -18.70 -14.41
C GLY A 273 4.68 -17.38 -13.76
N ASN A 274 3.55 -17.37 -13.05
CA ASN A 274 2.97 -16.16 -12.47
C ASN A 274 3.64 -15.82 -11.13
N VAL A 275 4.38 -14.71 -11.12
CA VAL A 275 5.13 -14.21 -9.96
C VAL A 275 4.69 -12.80 -9.63
N PHE A 276 4.27 -12.57 -8.39
CA PHE A 276 3.94 -11.25 -7.86
C PHE A 276 5.05 -10.76 -6.93
N GLN A 277 6.01 -10.00 -7.47
CA GLN A 277 7.15 -9.51 -6.70
C GLN A 277 6.73 -8.42 -5.72
N VAL A 278 7.28 -8.48 -4.50
CA VAL A 278 7.16 -7.46 -3.45
C VAL A 278 8.52 -6.80 -3.26
N LEU A 279 8.56 -5.46 -3.20
CA LEU A 279 9.80 -4.69 -3.11
C LEU A 279 10.77 -4.96 -4.29
N GLU A 280 10.25 -5.03 -5.51
CA GLU A 280 11.03 -5.39 -6.70
C GLU A 280 12.20 -4.44 -6.98
N ASN A 281 12.09 -3.16 -6.56
CA ASN A 281 13.12 -2.12 -6.78
C ASN A 281 14.08 -1.95 -5.59
N TYR A 282 13.84 -2.62 -4.47
CA TYR A 282 14.65 -2.51 -3.25
C TYR A 282 15.45 -3.77 -3.01
N ALA A 283 16.73 -3.60 -2.57
CA ALA A 283 17.62 -4.71 -2.26
C ALA A 283 17.57 -5.79 -3.36
N LEU A 284 18.07 -5.45 -4.55
CA LEU A 284 17.95 -6.28 -5.77
C LEU A 284 18.66 -7.63 -5.68
N ASN A 285 19.55 -7.81 -4.70
CA ASN A 285 20.30 -9.03 -4.41
C ASN A 285 19.46 -10.13 -3.75
N ILE A 286 18.19 -9.84 -3.42
CA ILE A 286 17.22 -10.81 -2.93
C ILE A 286 15.84 -10.57 -3.56
N ILE A 287 15.16 -11.65 -3.91
CA ILE A 287 13.79 -11.65 -4.42
C ILE A 287 12.85 -12.05 -3.29
N THR A 288 11.75 -11.32 -3.16
CA THR A 288 10.59 -11.69 -2.36
C THR A 288 9.35 -11.60 -3.24
N CYS A 289 8.56 -12.66 -3.31
CA CYS A 289 7.36 -12.68 -4.16
C CYS A 289 6.31 -13.64 -3.63
N PHE A 290 5.06 -13.39 -4.01
CA PHE A 290 3.99 -14.37 -3.94
C PHE A 290 3.90 -15.11 -5.27
N ALA A 291 3.59 -16.39 -5.21
CA ALA A 291 3.33 -17.25 -6.35
C ALA A 291 2.35 -18.36 -5.96
N ARG A 292 2.08 -19.30 -6.85
CA ARG A 292 1.25 -20.46 -6.54
C ARG A 292 1.93 -21.75 -6.97
N PHE A 293 1.64 -22.80 -6.20
CA PHE A 293 1.89 -24.19 -6.56
C PHE A 293 0.58 -24.95 -6.40
N ASP A 294 0.11 -25.57 -7.48
CA ASP A 294 -1.18 -26.28 -7.53
C ASP A 294 -2.33 -25.41 -6.99
N GLY A 295 -2.36 -24.16 -7.43
CA GLY A 295 -3.33 -23.15 -7.03
C GLY A 295 -3.16 -22.55 -5.63
N GLN A 296 -2.27 -23.07 -4.79
CA GLN A 296 -2.05 -22.63 -3.42
C GLN A 296 -1.01 -21.49 -3.35
N THR A 297 -1.35 -20.43 -2.65
CA THR A 297 -0.42 -19.30 -2.45
C THR A 297 0.78 -19.68 -1.59
N VAL A 298 1.96 -19.31 -2.05
CA VAL A 298 3.22 -19.44 -1.32
C VAL A 298 4.00 -18.13 -1.36
N GLY A 299 4.81 -17.86 -0.33
CA GLY A 299 5.83 -16.85 -0.33
C GLY A 299 7.17 -17.43 -0.78
N ILE A 300 7.84 -16.81 -1.73
CA ILE A 300 9.16 -17.25 -2.20
C ILE A 300 10.20 -16.20 -1.85
N ILE A 301 11.33 -16.68 -1.29
CA ILE A 301 12.50 -15.88 -1.00
C ILE A 301 13.69 -16.55 -1.70
N ALA A 302 14.40 -15.79 -2.51
CA ALA A 302 15.53 -16.33 -3.26
C ALA A 302 16.65 -15.28 -3.41
N ASN A 303 17.91 -15.71 -3.29
CA ASN A 303 19.03 -14.87 -3.63
C ASN A 303 19.01 -14.56 -5.14
N GLN A 304 19.37 -13.32 -5.51
CA GLN A 304 19.47 -12.91 -6.91
C GLN A 304 20.93 -12.72 -7.32
N PRO A 305 21.55 -13.72 -7.97
CA PRO A 305 22.98 -13.67 -8.32
C PRO A 305 23.40 -12.54 -9.25
N LYS A 306 22.47 -11.98 -10.02
CA LYS A 306 22.71 -10.79 -10.87
C LYS A 306 23.21 -9.58 -10.12
N PHE A 307 22.88 -9.47 -8.84
CA PHE A 307 23.21 -8.32 -8.00
C PHE A 307 24.01 -8.77 -6.79
N LEU A 308 25.19 -8.16 -6.57
CA LEU A 308 26.11 -8.48 -5.47
C LEU A 308 26.40 -9.99 -5.33
N ALA A 309 26.39 -10.74 -6.44
CA ALA A 309 26.50 -12.21 -6.46
C ALA A 309 25.50 -12.91 -5.52
N GLY A 310 24.35 -12.30 -5.25
CA GLY A 310 23.34 -12.83 -4.34
C GLY A 310 23.72 -12.79 -2.85
N CYS A 311 24.78 -12.06 -2.48
CA CYS A 311 25.18 -11.92 -1.09
C CYS A 311 24.16 -11.07 -0.32
N LEU A 312 23.80 -11.49 0.89
CA LEU A 312 22.90 -10.74 1.75
C LEU A 312 23.63 -9.59 2.45
N ASP A 313 23.10 -8.40 2.30
CA ASP A 313 23.44 -7.22 3.08
C ASP A 313 22.32 -6.88 4.09
N ILE A 314 22.44 -5.75 4.79
CA ILE A 314 21.45 -5.30 5.76
C ILE A 314 20.08 -5.13 5.10
N ASN A 315 20.02 -4.46 3.94
CA ASN A 315 18.78 -4.15 3.24
C ASN A 315 18.09 -5.42 2.73
N ALA A 316 18.85 -6.38 2.20
CA ALA A 316 18.32 -7.68 1.78
C ALA A 316 17.77 -8.48 2.95
N SER A 317 18.45 -8.44 4.09
CA SER A 317 18.02 -9.12 5.32
C SER A 317 16.72 -8.51 5.87
N ASP A 318 16.60 -7.19 5.88
CA ASP A 318 15.39 -6.48 6.32
C ASP A 318 14.21 -6.75 5.39
N LYS A 319 14.43 -6.73 4.06
CA LYS A 319 13.42 -7.10 3.05
C LYS A 319 12.89 -8.51 3.27
N ALA A 320 13.77 -9.49 3.41
CA ALA A 320 13.39 -10.88 3.63
C ALA A 320 12.68 -11.06 4.98
N ALA A 321 13.21 -10.48 6.06
CA ALA A 321 12.63 -10.60 7.39
C ALA A 321 11.21 -10.02 7.47
N ARG A 322 10.97 -8.87 6.82
CA ARG A 322 9.63 -8.26 6.75
C ARG A 322 8.65 -9.16 6.01
N PHE A 323 9.07 -9.72 4.88
CA PHE A 323 8.24 -10.60 4.07
C PHE A 323 7.92 -11.92 4.79
N ILE A 324 8.92 -12.54 5.44
CA ILE A 324 8.73 -13.77 6.23
C ILE A 324 7.72 -13.54 7.36
N ARG A 325 7.86 -12.46 8.12
CA ARG A 325 6.94 -12.14 9.22
C ARG A 325 5.50 -11.94 8.74
N PHE A 326 5.33 -11.31 7.58
CA PHE A 326 4.01 -11.18 6.98
C PHE A 326 3.43 -12.55 6.61
N CYS A 327 4.18 -13.37 5.90
CA CYS A 327 3.74 -14.72 5.53
C CYS A 327 3.39 -15.58 6.75
N ASP A 328 4.23 -15.56 7.79
CA ASP A 328 4.01 -16.28 9.05
C ASP A 328 2.72 -15.81 9.75
N SER A 329 2.48 -14.50 9.82
CA SER A 329 1.29 -13.93 10.45
C SER A 329 -0.01 -14.32 9.73
N PHE A 330 0.05 -14.59 8.44
CA PHE A 330 -1.13 -14.86 7.59
C PHE A 330 -1.16 -16.29 7.03
N ASN A 331 -0.47 -17.24 7.66
CA ASN A 331 -0.47 -18.68 7.31
C ASN A 331 -0.05 -18.95 5.85
N ILE A 332 0.77 -18.10 5.25
CA ILE A 332 1.28 -18.30 3.90
C ILE A 332 2.59 -19.11 3.99
N PRO A 333 2.67 -20.33 3.41
CA PRO A 333 3.89 -21.12 3.40
C PRO A 333 5.03 -20.39 2.70
N VAL A 334 6.29 -20.56 3.18
CA VAL A 334 7.49 -19.90 2.63
C VAL A 334 8.46 -20.96 2.12
#